data_5a27c79dbdfb2e1d27e0bb9ab56d597a
#
_entry.id   5a27c79dbdfb2e1d27e0bb9ab56d597a
#
_cell.length_a   1.000
_cell.length_b   1.000
_cell.length_c   1.000
_cell.angle_alpha   90.00
_cell.angle_beta   90.00
_cell.angle_gamma   90.00
#
_symmetry.space_group_name_H-M   'P 1'
#
loop_
_entity.id
_entity.type
_entity.pdbx_description
1 polymer ?
#
loop_
_entity_poly.entity_id
_entity_poly.type
_entity_poly.pdbx_seq_one_letter_code
_entity_poly.pdbx_strand_id
1 'polypeptide(L)' 'MTVHKEVTITATSPESWEEAALSAVERTESSVEHIQWAVVQDQSIQLGSPEEPQFRTKVKIGFEVEE' A
#
# COMPACT_ATOMS: atom_id res chain seq x y z
N MET A 1 -19.99 3.13 18.03
CA MET A 1 -19.74 3.49 16.64
C MET A 1 -18.24 3.57 16.39
N THR A 2 -17.78 3.04 15.29
CA THR A 2 -16.36 3.01 14.97
C THR A 2 -16.08 3.92 13.79
N VAL A 3 -15.04 4.72 13.88
CA VAL A 3 -14.65 5.63 12.82
C VAL A 3 -13.32 5.20 12.25
N HIS A 4 -13.22 5.24 10.93
CA HIS A 4 -12.00 4.86 10.24
C HIS A 4 -11.50 5.99 9.35
N LYS A 5 -10.21 6.01 9.14
CA LYS A 5 -9.60 6.90 8.16
C LYS A 5 -8.88 6.03 7.14
N GLU A 6 -8.65 6.57 5.96
CA GLU A 6 -7.96 5.85 4.92
C GLU A 6 -6.81 6.69 4.38
N VAL A 7 -5.72 6.01 4.06
CA VAL A 7 -4.59 6.65 3.38
C VAL A 7 -4.27 5.84 2.14
N THR A 8 -3.80 6.51 1.11
CA THR A 8 -3.45 5.86 -0.15
C THR A 8 -1.93 5.87 -0.29
N ILE A 9 -1.36 4.69 -0.48
CA ILE A 9 0.07 4.49 -0.59
C ILE A 9 0.37 3.74 -1.89
N THR A 10 1.42 4.12 -2.57
CA THR A 10 1.87 3.42 -3.76
C THR A 10 3.26 2.85 -3.49
N ALA A 11 3.46 1.59 -3.80
CA ALA A 11 4.75 0.93 -3.63
C ALA A 11 5.12 0.18 -4.90
N THR A 12 6.39 -0.12 -5.06
CA THR A 12 6.89 -0.89 -6.19
C THR A 12 7.69 -2.07 -5.69
N SER A 13 7.74 -3.11 -6.50
CA SER A 13 8.53 -4.30 -6.22
C SER A 13 9.02 -4.90 -7.53
N PRO A 14 10.23 -5.41 -7.58
CA PRO A 14 10.70 -6.13 -8.77
C PRO A 14 10.12 -7.54 -8.87
N GLU A 15 9.46 -8.00 -7.80
CA GLU A 15 9.00 -9.39 -7.69
C GLU A 15 7.55 -9.56 -8.09
N SER A 16 6.65 -8.75 -7.53
CA SER A 16 5.24 -8.93 -7.79
C SER A 16 4.42 -7.76 -7.28
N TRP A 17 3.18 -7.67 -7.75
CA TRP A 17 2.24 -6.66 -7.24
C TRP A 17 1.87 -6.96 -5.79
N GLU A 18 1.78 -8.23 -5.43
CA GLU A 18 1.45 -8.61 -4.06
C GLU A 18 2.52 -8.16 -3.10
N GLU A 19 3.78 -8.36 -3.48
CA GLU A 19 4.88 -7.93 -2.63
C GLU A 19 4.90 -6.42 -2.48
N ALA A 20 4.59 -5.70 -3.55
CA ALA A 20 4.50 -4.25 -3.48
C ALA A 20 3.40 -3.84 -2.52
N ALA A 21 2.24 -4.50 -2.59
CA ALA A 21 1.13 -4.20 -1.70
C ALA A 21 1.49 -4.45 -0.24
N LEU A 22 2.13 -5.58 0.04
CA LEU A 22 2.53 -5.92 1.40
C LEU A 22 3.58 -4.95 1.94
N SER A 23 4.49 -4.49 1.06
CA SER A 23 5.48 -3.49 1.46
C SER A 23 4.81 -2.19 1.87
N ALA A 24 3.76 -1.80 1.13
CA ALA A 24 3.02 -0.58 1.46
C ALA A 24 2.38 -0.70 2.83
N VAL A 25 1.78 -1.86 3.12
CA VAL A 25 1.14 -2.10 4.42
C VAL A 25 2.17 -2.06 5.53
N GLU A 26 3.29 -2.78 5.35
CA GLU A 26 4.33 -2.83 6.37
C GLU A 26 4.90 -1.45 6.68
N ARG A 27 5.13 -0.66 5.64
CA ARG A 27 5.67 0.68 5.83
C ARG A 27 4.68 1.56 6.59
N THR A 28 3.40 1.40 6.28
CA THR A 28 2.37 2.19 6.95
C THR A 28 2.23 1.78 8.42
N GLU A 29 2.39 0.49 8.70
CA GLU A 29 2.31 -0.01 10.07
C GLU A 29 3.36 0.60 10.99
N SER A 30 4.47 1.06 10.44
CA SER A 30 5.52 1.65 11.26
C SER A 30 5.11 3.01 11.84
N SER A 31 4.08 3.64 11.29
CA SER A 31 3.66 4.96 11.79
C SER A 31 2.17 5.06 12.08
N VAL A 32 1.38 4.07 11.70
CA VAL A 32 -0.07 4.08 11.90
C VAL A 32 -0.47 2.82 12.64
N GLU A 33 -1.24 2.98 13.71
CA GLU A 33 -1.73 1.86 14.49
C GLU A 33 -3.14 1.47 14.08
N HIS A 34 -3.51 0.24 14.39
CA HIS A 34 -4.87 -0.25 14.21
C HIS A 34 -5.32 -0.32 12.75
N ILE A 35 -4.41 -0.78 11.89
CA ILE A 35 -4.77 -1.01 10.50
C ILE A 35 -5.76 -2.17 10.44
N GLN A 36 -6.85 -1.97 9.72
CA GLN A 36 -7.94 -2.94 9.64
C GLN A 36 -8.03 -3.63 8.29
N TRP A 37 -7.71 -2.90 7.21
CA TRP A 37 -7.79 -3.48 5.87
C TRP A 37 -6.89 -2.74 4.90
N ALA A 38 -6.68 -3.37 3.76
CA ALA A 38 -5.97 -2.76 2.64
C ALA A 38 -6.67 -3.20 1.37
N VAL A 39 -6.99 -2.25 0.51
CA VAL A 39 -7.65 -2.52 -0.77
C VAL A 39 -6.71 -2.14 -1.89
N VAL A 40 -6.48 -3.08 -2.81
CA VAL A 40 -5.69 -2.79 -3.99
C VAL A 40 -6.55 -1.97 -4.94
N GLN A 41 -6.12 -0.75 -5.22
CA GLN A 41 -6.89 0.13 -6.09
C GLN A 41 -6.42 0.11 -7.52
N ASP A 42 -5.13 -0.15 -7.73
CA ASP A 42 -4.57 -0.08 -9.06
C ASP A 42 -3.28 -0.88 -9.12
N GLN A 43 -3.04 -1.50 -10.24
CA GLN A 43 -1.82 -2.25 -10.50
C GLN A 43 -1.27 -1.77 -11.83
N SER A 44 0.03 -1.48 -11.85
CA SER A 44 0.64 -0.95 -13.06
C SER A 44 2.09 -1.40 -13.13
N ILE A 45 2.71 -1.11 -14.24
CA ILE A 45 4.13 -1.42 -14.44
C ILE A 45 4.86 -0.09 -14.58
N GLN A 46 5.84 0.10 -13.74
CA GLN A 46 6.68 1.29 -13.84
C GLN A 46 7.83 1.00 -14.78
N LEU A 47 7.96 1.83 -15.79
CA LEU A 47 8.96 1.66 -16.83
C LEU A 47 9.98 2.78 -16.75
N GLY A 48 11.04 2.62 -17.51
CA GLY A 48 12.08 3.61 -17.55
C GLY A 48 13.19 3.28 -16.59
N SER A 49 13.46 4.15 -15.64
CA SER A 49 14.45 3.89 -14.61
C SER A 49 13.73 3.36 -13.39
N PRO A 50 14.14 2.25 -12.81
CA PRO A 50 15.32 1.45 -13.12
C PRO A 50 15.19 0.65 -14.42
N GLU A 51 16.27 -0.01 -14.81
CA GLU A 51 16.31 -0.75 -16.07
C GLU A 51 15.28 -1.85 -16.16
N GLU A 52 15.01 -2.50 -15.04
CA GLU A 52 13.99 -3.55 -15.01
C GLU A 52 12.64 -2.96 -14.66
N PRO A 53 11.58 -3.42 -15.32
CA PRO A 53 10.24 -2.97 -14.96
C PRO A 53 9.93 -3.30 -13.50
N GLN A 54 9.20 -2.44 -12.87
CA GLN A 54 8.77 -2.63 -11.49
C GLN A 54 7.27 -2.80 -11.46
N PHE A 55 6.81 -3.73 -10.61
CA PHE A 55 5.37 -3.91 -10.37
C PHE A 55 4.95 -2.84 -9.38
N ARG A 56 3.99 -2.02 -9.78
CA ARG A 56 3.55 -0.90 -8.94
C ARG A 56 2.12 -1.14 -8.49
N THR A 57 1.89 -1.07 -7.18
CA THR A 57 0.56 -1.29 -6.61
C THR A 57 0.16 -0.08 -5.78
N LYS A 58 -1.05 0.39 -6.04
CA LYS A 58 -1.65 1.48 -5.28
C LYS A 58 -2.65 0.87 -4.31
N VAL A 59 -2.47 1.15 -3.03
CA VAL A 59 -3.25 0.51 -1.98
C VAL A 59 -3.90 1.58 -1.12
N LYS A 60 -5.17 1.37 -0.81
CA LYS A 60 -5.87 2.22 0.14
C LYS A 60 -5.94 1.47 1.46
N ILE A 61 -5.37 2.04 2.48
CA ILE A 61 -5.25 1.39 3.79
C ILE A 61 -6.19 2.06 4.77
N GLY A 62 -7.05 1.27 5.40
CA GLY A 62 -7.99 1.77 6.38
C GLY A 62 -7.56 1.43 7.78
N PHE A 63 -7.69 2.37 8.68
CA PHE A 63 -7.33 2.16 10.08
C PHE A 63 -8.34 2.83 10.99
N GLU A 64 -8.44 2.29 12.20
CA GLU A 64 -9.41 2.78 13.17
C GLU A 64 -8.88 4.03 13.86
N VAL A 65 -9.74 5.02 14.00
CA VAL A 65 -9.41 6.26 14.67
C VAL A 65 -9.88 6.16 16.12
N GLU A 66 -8.95 6.34 17.03
CA GLU A 66 -9.26 6.36 18.44
C GLU A 66 -9.52 7.77 18.91
N GLU A 67 -10.45 7.89 19.85
CA GLU A 67 -10.80 9.20 20.42
C GLU A 67 -10.10 9.45 21.72
#